data_e16f528e6a9072cc6ab0a151babbf944
#
_entry.id   e16f528e6a9072cc6ab0a151babbf944
#
_cell.length_a   1.000
_cell.length_b   1.000
_cell.length_c   1.000
_cell.angle_alpha   90.00
_cell.angle_beta   90.00
_cell.angle_gamma   90.00
#
_symmetry.space_group_name_H-M   'P 1'
#
loop_
_entity.id
_entity.type
_entity.pdbx_description
1 polymer ?
#
loop_
_entity_poly.entity_id
_entity_poly.type
_entity_poly.pdbx_seq_one_letter_code
_entity_poly.pdbx_strand_id
1 'polypeptide(L)'
;MEEAAARSSKKARGTAASALAAFALRLAKHLSNVDGGGGGQNLVFSPLSIYAALALMSARARGTTLNGVLAVLGAASHDEIAELVSAVVERALANRSKSGAPIVAFACALWHEKAVALKPAYRTAAVRGILQGRDARR
;
A
#
# COMPACT_ATOMS: atom_id res chain seq x y z
N MET A 1 -28.22 -13.19 -4.39
CA MET A 1 -27.34 -12.53 -3.42
C MET A 1 -25.88 -12.45 -3.87
N GLU A 2 -25.38 -13.40 -4.59
CA GLU A 2 -23.98 -13.48 -5.08
C GLU A 2 -23.62 -12.39 -6.10
N GLU A 3 -24.52 -12.05 -7.01
CA GLU A 3 -24.31 -11.02 -8.05
C GLU A 3 -24.20 -9.60 -7.46
N ALA A 4 -24.96 -9.28 -6.41
CA ALA A 4 -24.88 -7.99 -5.73
C ALA A 4 -23.54 -7.83 -4.96
N ALA A 5 -23.05 -8.90 -4.34
CA ALA A 5 -21.75 -8.92 -3.69
C ALA A 5 -20.60 -8.76 -4.71
N ALA A 6 -20.69 -9.40 -5.87
CA ALA A 6 -19.72 -9.29 -6.95
C ALA A 6 -19.68 -7.86 -7.55
N ARG A 7 -20.83 -7.21 -7.73
CA ARG A 7 -20.92 -5.82 -8.20
C ARG A 7 -20.38 -4.83 -7.18
N SER A 8 -20.67 -5.01 -5.89
CA SER A 8 -20.12 -4.19 -4.80
C SER A 8 -18.59 -4.32 -4.72
N SER A 9 -18.07 -5.51 -4.78
CA SER A 9 -16.62 -5.80 -4.81
C SER A 9 -15.92 -5.17 -6.03
N LYS A 10 -16.57 -5.20 -7.21
CA LYS A 10 -16.02 -4.60 -8.44
C LYS A 10 -16.00 -3.07 -8.36
N LYS A 11 -17.02 -2.45 -7.77
CA LYS A 11 -17.11 -1.00 -7.56
C LYS A 11 -16.07 -0.52 -6.55
N ALA A 12 -15.93 -1.19 -5.41
CA ALA A 12 -14.90 -0.89 -4.40
C ALA A 12 -13.48 -0.97 -4.98
N ARG A 13 -13.20 -1.99 -5.81
CA ARG A 13 -11.92 -2.17 -6.50
C ARG A 13 -11.61 -1.06 -7.51
N GLY A 14 -12.62 -0.54 -8.22
CA GLY A 14 -12.47 0.59 -9.14
C GLY A 14 -12.09 1.86 -8.39
N THR A 15 -12.74 2.13 -7.27
CA THR A 15 -12.48 3.30 -6.42
C THR A 15 -11.08 3.25 -5.82
N ALA A 16 -10.65 2.10 -5.36
CA ALA A 16 -9.35 1.89 -4.75
C ALA A 16 -8.18 2.03 -5.76
N ALA A 17 -8.32 1.47 -6.96
CA ALA A 17 -7.33 1.66 -8.02
C ALA A 17 -7.24 3.13 -8.44
N SER A 18 -8.37 3.84 -8.47
CA SER A 18 -8.44 5.27 -8.74
C SER A 18 -7.73 6.09 -7.65
N ALA A 19 -7.89 5.73 -6.37
CA ALA A 19 -7.21 6.39 -5.26
C ALA A 19 -5.68 6.25 -5.34
N LEU A 20 -5.17 5.05 -5.64
CA LEU A 20 -3.74 4.83 -5.83
C LEU A 20 -3.19 5.60 -7.03
N ALA A 21 -3.91 5.64 -8.15
CA ALA A 21 -3.51 6.42 -9.32
C ALA A 21 -3.49 7.93 -9.02
N ALA A 22 -4.51 8.45 -8.34
CA ALA A 22 -4.55 9.83 -7.91
C ALA A 22 -3.42 10.18 -6.94
N PHE A 23 -3.12 9.30 -5.99
CA PHE A 23 -1.96 9.43 -5.10
C PHE A 23 -0.64 9.49 -5.89
N ALA A 24 -0.44 8.58 -6.84
CA ALA A 24 0.75 8.52 -7.67
C ALA A 24 0.97 9.81 -8.47
N LEU A 25 -0.10 10.35 -9.06
CA LEU A 25 -0.03 11.61 -9.82
C LEU A 25 0.28 12.81 -8.92
N ARG A 26 -0.35 12.90 -7.74
CA ARG A 26 -0.04 13.98 -6.78
C ARG A 26 1.40 13.91 -6.31
N LEU A 27 1.89 12.71 -6.01
CA LEU A 27 3.27 12.51 -5.58
C LEU A 27 4.26 12.85 -6.69
N ALA A 28 4.02 12.41 -7.92
CA ALA A 28 4.83 12.75 -9.07
C ALA A 28 4.93 14.27 -9.26
N LYS A 29 3.79 14.95 -9.23
CA LYS A 29 3.74 16.42 -9.34
C LYS A 29 4.51 17.11 -8.21
N HIS A 30 4.37 16.62 -6.98
CA HIS A 30 5.07 17.18 -5.83
C HIS A 30 6.59 17.02 -5.96
N LEU A 31 7.04 15.82 -6.29
CA LEU A 31 8.46 15.52 -6.46
C LEU A 31 9.08 16.32 -7.61
N SER A 32 8.38 16.45 -8.73
CA SER A 32 8.84 17.25 -9.87
C SER A 32 8.97 18.76 -9.55
N ASN A 33 8.19 19.27 -8.60
CA ASN A 33 8.23 20.67 -8.21
C ASN A 33 9.31 20.98 -7.14
N VAL A 34 9.68 20.00 -6.32
CA VAL A 34 10.67 20.18 -5.23
C VAL A 34 12.07 20.47 -5.79
N ASP A 35 12.41 19.89 -6.94
CA ASP A 35 13.72 20.08 -7.57
C ASP A 35 13.85 21.41 -8.36
N GLY A 36 12.97 22.38 -8.10
CA GLY A 36 13.11 23.75 -8.63
C GLY A 36 12.89 23.91 -10.13
N GLY A 37 12.21 22.96 -10.78
CA GLY A 37 11.78 23.11 -12.20
C GLY A 37 12.90 23.23 -13.23
N GLY A 38 14.15 23.04 -12.84
CA GLY A 38 15.33 23.27 -13.64
C GLY A 38 16.03 21.96 -14.02
N GLY A 39 15.53 21.31 -15.06
CA GLY A 39 16.39 20.57 -15.94
C GLY A 39 16.73 19.13 -15.57
N GLY A 40 16.06 18.20 -16.21
CA GLY A 40 16.72 17.03 -16.76
C GLY A 40 17.13 15.90 -15.84
N GLN A 41 16.80 15.91 -14.56
CA GLN A 41 17.07 14.78 -13.71
C GLN A 41 15.96 13.72 -13.85
N ASN A 42 16.37 12.48 -14.12
CA ASN A 42 15.45 11.34 -14.17
C ASN A 42 14.94 11.02 -12.77
N LEU A 43 13.63 11.09 -12.57
CA LEU A 43 12.97 10.70 -11.33
C LEU A 43 12.43 9.27 -11.44
N VAL A 44 12.88 8.38 -10.56
CA VAL A 44 12.35 7.02 -10.44
C VAL A 44 11.85 6.81 -9.02
N PHE A 45 10.60 6.46 -8.87
CA PHE A 45 10.00 6.14 -7.57
C PHE A 45 8.88 5.11 -7.70
N SER A 46 8.54 4.45 -6.60
CA SER A 46 7.45 3.48 -6.55
C SER A 46 6.28 4.04 -5.72
N PRO A 47 5.21 4.53 -6.35
CA PRO A 47 4.03 5.00 -5.62
C PRO A 47 3.42 3.94 -4.72
N LEU A 48 3.41 2.68 -5.16
CA LEU A 48 2.89 1.56 -4.40
C LEU A 48 3.67 1.32 -3.11
N SER A 49 5.00 1.39 -3.15
CA SER A 49 5.84 1.20 -1.97
C SER A 49 5.60 2.29 -0.92
N ILE A 50 5.48 3.55 -1.36
CA ILE A 50 5.19 4.67 -0.48
C ILE A 50 3.77 4.56 0.08
N TYR A 51 2.81 4.19 -0.75
CA TYR A 51 1.42 3.95 -0.33
C TYR A 51 1.34 2.85 0.74
N ALA A 52 2.04 1.73 0.54
CA ALA A 52 2.08 0.62 1.49
C ALA A 52 2.74 1.01 2.82
N ALA A 53 3.80 1.82 2.80
CA ALA A 53 4.44 2.33 4.02
C ALA A 53 3.49 3.24 4.82
N LEU A 54 2.78 4.16 4.16
CA LEU A 54 1.77 5.00 4.79
C LEU A 54 0.57 4.19 5.30
N ALA A 55 0.19 3.13 4.58
CA ALA A 55 -0.84 2.20 5.01
C ALA A 55 -0.45 1.49 6.32
N LEU A 56 0.82 1.07 6.48
CA LEU A 56 1.33 0.54 7.75
C LEU A 56 1.25 1.55 8.88
N MET A 57 1.55 2.81 8.61
CA MET A 57 1.39 3.88 9.60
C MET A 57 -0.07 4.06 10.02
N SER A 58 -1.01 4.02 9.08
CA SER A 58 -2.45 4.18 9.36
C SER A 58 -2.99 3.13 10.32
N ALA A 59 -2.42 1.92 10.31
CA ALA A 59 -2.85 0.81 11.17
C ALA A 59 -2.77 1.13 12.69
N ARG A 60 -2.01 2.14 13.09
CA ARG A 60 -1.84 2.56 14.48
C ARG A 60 -2.04 4.04 14.73
N ALA A 61 -2.08 4.83 13.69
CA ALA A 61 -2.42 6.24 13.80
C ALA A 61 -3.84 6.40 14.37
N ARG A 62 -4.06 7.47 15.10
CA ARG A 62 -5.35 7.83 15.68
C ARG A 62 -5.57 9.34 15.56
N GLY A 63 -6.84 9.75 15.70
CA GLY A 63 -7.21 11.16 15.70
C GLY A 63 -6.74 11.89 14.44
N THR A 64 -6.20 13.07 14.60
CA THR A 64 -5.77 13.94 13.50
C THR A 64 -4.70 13.31 12.62
N THR A 65 -3.78 12.53 13.19
CA THR A 65 -2.73 11.83 12.42
C THR A 65 -3.35 10.80 11.48
N LEU A 66 -4.30 10.00 11.96
CA LEU A 66 -5.01 9.04 11.11
C LEU A 66 -5.75 9.76 9.98
N ASN A 67 -6.51 10.79 10.32
CA ASN A 67 -7.25 11.57 9.32
C ASN A 67 -6.32 12.17 8.25
N GLY A 68 -5.15 12.68 8.65
CA GLY A 68 -4.15 13.19 7.72
C GLY A 68 -3.62 12.12 6.77
N VAL A 69 -3.29 10.92 7.29
CA VAL A 69 -2.82 9.80 6.47
C VAL A 69 -3.91 9.33 5.51
N LEU A 70 -5.15 9.17 5.98
CA LEU A 70 -6.29 8.78 5.14
C LEU A 70 -6.53 9.78 4.01
N ALA A 71 -6.48 11.07 4.31
CA ALA A 71 -6.64 12.13 3.30
C ALA A 71 -5.55 12.09 2.24
N VAL A 72 -4.30 11.86 2.62
CA VAL A 72 -3.16 11.71 1.69
C VAL A 72 -3.34 10.48 0.80
N LEU A 73 -3.79 9.37 1.37
CA LEU A 73 -4.01 8.13 0.63
C LEU A 73 -5.32 8.13 -0.18
N GLY A 74 -6.23 9.07 0.08
CA GLY A 74 -7.53 9.15 -0.58
C GLY A 74 -8.46 8.01 -0.21
N ALA A 75 -8.41 7.58 1.05
CA ALA A 75 -9.18 6.47 1.59
C ALA A 75 -10.07 6.92 2.74
N ALA A 76 -11.20 6.26 2.93
CA ALA A 76 -12.14 6.55 4.01
C ALA A 76 -11.78 5.82 5.31
N SER A 77 -11.06 4.70 5.22
CA SER A 77 -10.71 3.89 6.40
C SER A 77 -9.40 3.12 6.21
N HIS A 78 -8.84 2.65 7.33
CA HIS A 78 -7.69 1.75 7.31
C HIS A 78 -8.00 0.42 6.59
N ASP A 79 -9.20 -0.12 6.78
CA ASP A 79 -9.60 -1.39 6.17
C ASP A 79 -9.65 -1.28 4.64
N GLU A 80 -10.17 -0.18 4.11
CA GLU A 80 -10.15 0.12 2.67
C GLU A 80 -8.72 0.14 2.11
N ILE A 81 -7.79 0.75 2.84
CA ILE A 81 -6.38 0.78 2.46
C ILE A 81 -5.79 -0.63 2.46
N ALA A 82 -6.04 -1.42 3.50
CA ALA A 82 -5.52 -2.77 3.63
C ALA A 82 -6.03 -3.68 2.51
N GLU A 83 -7.32 -3.61 2.18
CA GLU A 83 -7.92 -4.33 1.06
C GLU A 83 -7.29 -3.93 -0.28
N LEU A 84 -7.07 -2.63 -0.51
CA LEU A 84 -6.43 -2.15 -1.72
C LEU A 84 -5.01 -2.69 -1.86
N VAL A 85 -4.19 -2.54 -0.82
CA VAL A 85 -2.79 -3.00 -0.87
C VAL A 85 -2.73 -4.50 -1.10
N SER A 86 -3.56 -5.29 -0.38
CA SER A 86 -3.65 -6.74 -0.58
C SER A 86 -4.04 -7.10 -2.02
N ALA A 87 -5.07 -6.44 -2.57
CA ALA A 87 -5.52 -6.71 -3.93
C ALA A 87 -4.47 -6.35 -5.00
N VAL A 88 -3.70 -5.28 -4.79
CA VAL A 88 -2.62 -4.90 -5.70
C VAL A 88 -1.45 -5.87 -5.62
N VAL A 89 -1.03 -6.24 -4.41
CA VAL A 89 0.03 -7.22 -4.18
C VAL A 89 -0.32 -8.56 -4.84
N GLU A 90 -1.52 -9.06 -4.60
CA GLU A 90 -1.98 -10.33 -5.19
C GLU A 90 -2.01 -10.33 -6.71
N ARG A 91 -2.33 -9.20 -7.34
CA ARG A 91 -2.50 -9.11 -8.80
C ARG A 91 -1.24 -8.68 -9.53
N ALA A 92 -0.61 -7.60 -9.06
CA ALA A 92 0.52 -7.00 -9.74
C ALA A 92 1.84 -7.69 -9.42
N LEU A 93 1.96 -8.25 -8.21
CA LEU A 93 3.18 -8.88 -7.72
C LEU A 93 3.08 -10.41 -7.62
N ALA A 94 2.00 -10.99 -8.14
CA ALA A 94 1.84 -12.43 -8.18
C ALA A 94 2.92 -13.09 -9.05
N ASN A 95 3.55 -14.11 -8.52
CA ASN A 95 4.46 -14.93 -9.31
C ASN A 95 3.67 -15.81 -10.28
N ARG A 96 3.75 -15.51 -11.56
CA ARG A 96 3.08 -16.24 -12.66
C ARG A 96 4.06 -17.02 -13.53
N SER A 97 5.24 -17.34 -13.01
CA SER A 97 6.27 -18.09 -13.74
C SER A 97 5.80 -19.43 -14.29
N LYS A 98 4.86 -20.09 -13.62
CA LYS A 98 4.23 -21.33 -14.08
C LYS A 98 3.43 -21.17 -15.38
N SER A 99 3.00 -19.95 -15.73
CA SER A 99 2.32 -19.63 -16.99
C SER A 99 3.22 -18.97 -18.02
N GLY A 100 4.53 -19.09 -17.89
CA GLY A 100 5.51 -18.52 -18.84
C GLY A 100 5.84 -17.04 -18.59
N ALA A 101 5.28 -16.41 -17.57
CA ALA A 101 5.63 -15.05 -17.18
C ALA A 101 6.93 -15.01 -16.37
N PRO A 102 7.57 -13.85 -16.24
CA PRO A 102 8.75 -13.69 -15.39
C PRO A 102 8.51 -14.09 -13.94
N ILE A 103 9.56 -14.59 -13.28
CA ILE A 103 9.52 -14.85 -11.83
C ILE A 103 9.43 -13.51 -11.12
N VAL A 104 8.39 -13.33 -10.30
CA VAL A 104 8.24 -12.16 -9.44
C VAL A 104 8.37 -12.61 -7.99
N ALA A 105 9.29 -11.99 -7.25
CA ALA A 105 9.43 -12.13 -5.81
C ALA A 105 9.24 -10.75 -5.16
N PHE A 106 8.27 -10.64 -4.27
CA PHE A 106 8.01 -9.42 -3.51
C PHE A 106 8.23 -9.69 -2.03
N ALA A 107 8.98 -8.81 -1.37
CA ALA A 107 9.18 -8.82 0.07
C ALA A 107 9.00 -7.41 0.62
N CYS A 108 8.24 -7.29 1.68
CA CYS A 108 8.10 -6.06 2.45
C CYS A 108 8.47 -6.33 3.90
N ALA A 109 9.31 -5.48 4.49
CA ALA A 109 9.78 -5.64 5.85
C ALA A 109 9.63 -4.34 6.65
N LEU A 110 9.32 -4.47 7.92
CA LEU A 110 9.33 -3.38 8.88
C LEU A 110 10.52 -3.58 9.84
N TRP A 111 11.46 -2.65 9.79
CA TRP A 111 12.60 -2.62 10.69
C TRP A 111 12.28 -1.72 11.88
N HIS A 112 12.49 -2.20 13.07
CA HIS A 112 12.28 -1.42 14.29
C HIS A 112 13.44 -1.62 15.27
N GLU A 113 13.64 -0.65 16.14
CA GLU A 113 14.64 -0.72 17.21
C GLU A 113 14.36 -1.94 18.11
N LYS A 114 15.39 -2.73 18.43
CA LYS A 114 15.28 -3.94 19.25
C LYS A 114 14.71 -3.67 20.63
N ALA A 115 14.99 -2.50 21.21
CA ALA A 115 14.49 -2.08 22.50
C ALA A 115 13.00 -1.73 22.50
N VAL A 116 12.40 -1.52 21.30
CA VAL A 116 10.98 -1.14 21.13
C VAL A 116 10.18 -2.38 20.77
N ALA A 117 9.42 -2.93 21.71
CA ALA A 117 8.54 -4.05 21.46
C ALA A 117 7.30 -3.62 20.64
N LEU A 118 7.08 -4.26 19.52
CA LEU A 118 5.84 -4.05 18.75
C LEU A 118 4.65 -4.67 19.50
N LYS A 119 3.57 -3.90 19.65
CA LYS A 119 2.33 -4.43 20.24
C LYS A 119 1.80 -5.59 19.39
N PRO A 120 1.39 -6.74 19.99
CA PRO A 120 0.93 -7.92 19.25
C PRO A 120 -0.18 -7.63 18.24
N ALA A 121 -1.13 -6.78 18.60
CA ALA A 121 -2.22 -6.38 17.71
C ALA A 121 -1.72 -5.60 16.47
N TYR A 122 -0.65 -4.79 16.59
CA TYR A 122 -0.04 -4.13 15.44
C TYR A 122 0.69 -5.13 14.53
N ARG A 123 1.46 -6.03 15.13
CA ARG A 123 2.15 -7.08 14.39
C ARG A 123 1.16 -7.91 13.57
N THR A 124 0.05 -8.32 14.17
CA THR A 124 -1.00 -9.08 13.47
C THR A 124 -1.62 -8.27 12.32
N ALA A 125 -1.96 -7.01 12.55
CA ALA A 125 -2.55 -6.15 11.52
C ALA A 125 -1.58 -5.90 10.35
N ALA A 126 -0.31 -5.62 10.65
CA ALA A 126 0.72 -5.40 9.65
C ALA A 126 0.97 -6.64 8.77
N VAL A 127 1.09 -7.81 9.39
CA VAL A 127 1.34 -9.08 8.66
C VAL A 127 0.14 -9.48 7.81
N ARG A 128 -1.08 -9.38 8.34
CA ARG A 128 -2.29 -9.77 7.61
C ARG A 128 -2.69 -8.79 6.52
N GLY A 129 -2.52 -7.49 6.78
CA GLY A 129 -3.04 -6.45 5.88
C GLY A 129 -2.07 -6.02 4.78
N ILE A 130 -0.79 -5.98 5.05
CA ILE A 130 0.15 -5.28 4.16
C ILE A 130 1.41 -6.09 3.86
N LEU A 131 1.95 -6.76 4.86
CA LEU A 131 3.23 -7.44 4.70
C LEU A 131 3.12 -8.81 4.04
N GLN A 132 1.95 -9.44 3.99
CA GLN A 132 1.68 -10.78 3.43
C GLN A 132 2.91 -11.72 3.36
N GLY A 133 3.82 -11.52 4.29
CA GLY A 133 5.08 -12.23 4.35
C GLY A 133 4.91 -13.50 5.18
N ARG A 134 5.39 -14.60 4.67
CA ARG A 134 5.67 -15.79 5.47
C ARG A 134 6.49 -15.34 6.69
N ASP A 135 6.01 -15.70 7.86
CA ASP A 135 6.75 -15.56 9.11
C ASP A 135 8.09 -16.30 8.95
N ALA A 136 9.12 -15.58 8.57
CA ALA A 136 10.46 -16.12 8.50
C ALA A 136 10.98 -16.24 9.93
N ARG A 137 10.47 -17.26 10.63
CA ARG A 137 11.12 -17.75 11.83
C ARG A 137 12.34 -18.53 11.41
N ARG A 138 13.47 -17.96 11.58
CA ARG A 138 14.72 -18.66 11.89
C ARG A 138 15.45 -17.91 12.97
#